data_10bdc836e6ba2177034b403f28048a89
#
_entry.id   10bdc836e6ba2177034b403f28048a89
#
_cell.length_a   1.000
_cell.length_b   1.000
_cell.length_c   1.000
_cell.angle_alpha   90.00
_cell.angle_beta   90.00
_cell.angle_gamma   90.00
#
_symmetry.space_group_name_H-M   'P 1'
#
loop_
_entity.id
_entity.type
_entity.pdbx_description
1 polymer ?
#
loop_
_entity_poly.entity_id
_entity_poly.type
_entity_poly.pdbx_seq_one_letter_code
_entity_poly.pdbx_strand_id
1 'polypeptide(L)'
;MNKVVNVSQATKISRELKNKGKSIVLAGGCFDLLHVGHIRFLKEAKKQGILFILLESDESIRKLKGKKRPIIPLEERVEILLSISYVDYVIPLKGIKNNNDYNELVSKVKPDFIAITKGDFAESLKEKQAKNVGAKIIETIRIKDKSSSKLTEIFRNYLK
;
A
#
# COMPACT_ATOMS: atom_id res chain seq x y z
N MET A 1 1.26 -11.92 -17.46
CA MET A 1 2.39 -11.63 -16.53
C MET A 1 1.84 -11.65 -15.12
N ASN A 2 2.50 -12.35 -14.18
CA ASN A 2 2.04 -12.40 -12.78
C ASN A 2 2.16 -11.00 -12.15
N LYS A 3 1.07 -10.46 -11.63
CA LYS A 3 1.02 -9.15 -10.98
C LYS A 3 1.28 -9.21 -9.47
N VAL A 4 1.30 -10.42 -8.88
CA VAL A 4 1.74 -10.65 -7.50
C VAL A 4 3.23 -10.92 -7.53
N VAL A 5 4.03 -10.09 -6.86
CA VAL A 5 5.49 -10.15 -6.91
C VAL A 5 6.10 -10.08 -5.52
N ASN A 6 7.21 -10.75 -5.32
CA ASN A 6 8.03 -10.57 -4.13
C ASN A 6 8.98 -9.37 -4.30
N VAL A 7 9.72 -9.01 -3.24
CA VAL A 7 10.63 -7.85 -3.24
C VAL A 7 11.70 -7.95 -4.34
N SER A 8 12.30 -9.13 -4.55
CA SER A 8 13.33 -9.35 -5.58
C SER A 8 12.77 -9.15 -6.99
N GLN A 9 11.59 -9.71 -7.25
CA GLN A 9 10.89 -9.53 -8.53
C GLN A 9 10.50 -8.07 -8.76
N ALA A 10 9.94 -7.41 -7.72
CA ALA A 10 9.58 -5.99 -7.80
C ALA A 10 10.80 -5.10 -8.09
N THR A 11 11.97 -5.40 -7.48
CA THR A 11 13.23 -4.69 -7.74
C THR A 11 13.66 -4.82 -9.20
N LYS A 12 13.59 -6.05 -9.75
CA LYS A 12 13.93 -6.29 -11.16
C LYS A 12 12.98 -5.55 -12.10
N ILE A 13 11.68 -5.68 -11.88
CA ILE A 13 10.63 -5.04 -12.68
C ILE A 13 10.77 -3.51 -12.62
N SER A 14 10.97 -2.95 -11.42
CA SER A 14 11.18 -1.50 -11.24
C SER A 14 12.34 -1.00 -12.11
N ARG A 15 13.50 -1.67 -12.04
CA ARG A 15 14.67 -1.30 -12.85
C ARG A 15 14.40 -1.38 -14.35
N GLU A 16 13.75 -2.45 -14.81
CA GLU A 16 13.40 -2.62 -16.23
C GLU A 16 12.44 -1.53 -16.74
N LEU A 17 11.45 -1.18 -15.92
CA LEU A 17 10.49 -0.14 -16.25
C LEU A 17 11.13 1.25 -16.28
N LYS A 18 12.02 1.55 -15.33
CA LYS A 18 12.79 2.81 -15.29
C LYS A 18 13.69 2.96 -16.50
N ASN A 19 14.35 1.88 -16.94
CA ASN A 19 15.14 1.88 -18.18
C ASN A 19 14.30 2.16 -19.43
N LYS A 20 12.97 1.95 -19.36
CA LYS A 20 12.00 2.31 -20.40
C LYS A 20 11.35 3.69 -20.18
N GLY A 21 11.91 4.52 -19.31
CA GLY A 21 11.39 5.86 -19.00
C GLY A 21 10.08 5.87 -18.22
N LYS A 22 9.71 4.76 -17.54
CA LYS A 22 8.49 4.70 -16.72
C LYS A 22 8.80 5.07 -15.27
N SER A 23 7.95 5.90 -14.68
CA SER A 23 8.01 6.23 -13.25
C SER A 23 7.38 5.13 -12.41
N ILE A 24 7.96 4.89 -11.24
CA ILE A 24 7.50 3.90 -10.26
C ILE A 24 6.85 4.59 -9.08
N VAL A 25 5.63 4.22 -8.77
CA VAL A 25 4.88 4.69 -7.60
C VAL A 25 4.74 3.57 -6.60
N LEU A 26 5.03 3.85 -5.34
CA LEU A 26 4.87 2.92 -4.23
C LEU A 26 3.77 3.42 -3.29
N ALA A 27 2.81 2.57 -2.96
CA ALA A 27 1.76 2.85 -2.00
C ALA A 27 1.62 1.69 -1.02
N GLY A 28 1.53 1.97 0.27
CA GLY A 28 1.41 0.93 1.30
C GLY A 28 0.11 1.04 2.08
N GLY A 29 -0.42 -0.09 2.53
CA GLY A 29 -1.61 -0.11 3.37
C GLY A 29 -2.14 -1.50 3.70
N CYS A 30 -3.13 -1.51 4.60
CA CYS A 30 -3.83 -2.73 4.98
C CYS A 30 -4.84 -3.20 3.92
N PHE A 31 -5.54 -2.26 3.29
CA PHE A 31 -6.59 -2.50 2.29
C PHE A 31 -7.56 -3.62 2.70
N ASP A 32 -7.97 -3.63 3.97
CA ASP A 32 -8.81 -4.67 4.55
C ASP A 32 -10.26 -4.58 4.05
N LEU A 33 -11.01 -3.55 4.48
CA LEU A 33 -12.32 -3.24 3.92
C LEU A 33 -12.17 -2.06 2.96
N LEU A 34 -12.28 -2.34 1.68
CA LEU A 34 -12.18 -1.30 0.67
C LEU A 34 -13.39 -0.36 0.69
N HIS A 35 -13.11 0.91 0.50
CA HIS A 35 -14.11 1.96 0.39
C HIS A 35 -13.65 3.01 -0.63
N VAL A 36 -14.52 3.94 -0.98
CA VAL A 36 -14.25 4.98 -1.99
C VAL A 36 -12.95 5.76 -1.71
N GLY A 37 -12.56 5.91 -0.45
CA GLY A 37 -11.29 6.55 -0.07
C GLY A 37 -10.07 5.83 -0.63
N HIS A 38 -10.05 4.50 -0.55
CA HIS A 38 -8.99 3.68 -1.13
C HIS A 38 -8.98 3.81 -2.67
N ILE A 39 -10.14 3.78 -3.32
CA ILE A 39 -10.24 3.90 -4.77
C ILE A 39 -9.68 5.25 -5.25
N ARG A 40 -10.04 6.35 -4.59
CA ARG A 40 -9.52 7.68 -4.91
C ARG A 40 -8.02 7.78 -4.66
N PHE A 41 -7.52 7.24 -3.56
CA PHE A 41 -6.09 7.16 -3.25
C PHE A 41 -5.31 6.42 -4.35
N LEU A 42 -5.75 5.23 -4.73
CA LEU A 42 -5.12 4.43 -5.79
C LEU A 42 -5.17 5.13 -7.14
N LYS A 43 -6.29 5.78 -7.47
CA LYS A 43 -6.44 6.58 -8.69
C LYS A 43 -5.44 7.73 -8.76
N GLU A 44 -5.28 8.50 -7.68
CA GLU A 44 -4.33 9.62 -7.65
C GLU A 44 -2.88 9.12 -7.74
N ALA A 45 -2.53 8.06 -6.98
CA ALA A 45 -1.22 7.45 -7.04
C ALA A 45 -0.90 6.95 -8.47
N LYS A 46 -1.86 6.31 -9.15
CA LYS A 46 -1.69 5.77 -10.50
C LYS A 46 -1.37 6.84 -11.56
N LYS A 47 -1.81 8.07 -11.38
CA LYS A 47 -1.53 9.17 -12.33
C LYS A 47 -0.04 9.44 -12.54
N GLN A 48 0.79 9.11 -11.56
CA GLN A 48 2.22 9.41 -11.57
C GLN A 48 3.08 8.28 -12.20
N GLY A 49 2.51 7.10 -12.45
CA GLY A 49 3.28 6.01 -13.05
C GLY A 49 2.73 4.60 -12.80
N ILE A 50 3.64 3.65 -12.80
CA ILE A 50 3.34 2.23 -12.54
C ILE A 50 3.21 2.04 -11.03
N LEU A 51 2.02 1.60 -10.59
CA LEU A 51 1.65 1.52 -9.17
C LEU A 51 1.93 0.13 -8.59
N PHE A 52 2.83 0.10 -7.61
CA PHE A 52 3.11 -1.05 -6.77
C PHE A 52 2.47 -0.85 -5.40
N ILE A 53 1.72 -1.85 -4.94
CA ILE A 53 1.09 -1.84 -3.62
C ILE A 53 1.89 -2.71 -2.65
N LEU A 54 2.37 -2.11 -1.56
CA LEU A 54 2.88 -2.82 -0.39
C LEU A 54 1.69 -3.23 0.48
N LEU A 55 1.32 -4.51 0.44
CA LEU A 55 0.13 -5.02 1.13
C LEU A 55 0.51 -5.65 2.47
N GLU A 56 0.02 -5.08 3.55
CA GLU A 56 0.28 -5.55 4.91
C GLU A 56 -0.18 -7.00 5.13
N SER A 57 0.66 -7.79 5.83
CA SER A 57 0.30 -9.15 6.22
C SER A 57 -0.82 -9.16 7.27
N ASP A 58 -1.51 -10.29 7.39
CA ASP A 58 -2.55 -10.46 8.42
C ASP A 58 -1.99 -10.32 9.83
N GLU A 59 -0.75 -10.79 10.05
CA GLU A 59 -0.06 -10.65 11.32
C GLU A 59 0.21 -9.18 11.66
N SER A 60 0.73 -8.41 10.70
CA SER A 60 0.97 -6.97 10.86
C SER A 60 -0.33 -6.23 11.18
N ILE A 61 -1.42 -6.54 10.48
CA ILE A 61 -2.72 -5.92 10.73
C ILE A 61 -3.27 -6.28 12.10
N ARG A 62 -3.12 -7.53 12.55
CA ARG A 62 -3.52 -7.94 13.91
C ARG A 62 -2.78 -7.15 14.98
N LYS A 63 -1.48 -6.92 14.79
CA LYS A 63 -0.68 -6.08 15.73
C LYS A 63 -1.13 -4.63 15.75
N LEU A 64 -1.45 -4.05 14.58
CA LEU A 64 -1.82 -2.64 14.43
C LEU A 64 -3.28 -2.34 14.85
N LYS A 65 -4.21 -3.25 14.55
CA LYS A 65 -5.66 -3.01 14.64
C LYS A 65 -6.41 -3.97 15.56
N GLY A 66 -5.70 -4.89 16.21
CA GLY A 66 -6.26 -5.85 17.16
C GLY A 66 -6.64 -7.20 16.54
N LYS A 67 -6.84 -8.21 17.43
CA LYS A 67 -6.99 -9.63 17.06
C LYS A 67 -8.17 -9.94 16.10
N LYS A 68 -9.18 -9.08 16.03
CA LYS A 68 -10.36 -9.24 15.16
C LYS A 68 -10.14 -8.68 13.73
N ARG A 69 -8.92 -8.31 13.40
CA ARG A 69 -8.52 -7.78 12.09
C ARG A 69 -7.35 -8.58 11.53
N PRO A 70 -7.18 -8.71 10.20
CA PRO A 70 -8.10 -8.19 9.19
C PRO A 70 -9.42 -8.96 9.13
N ILE A 71 -10.44 -8.41 8.49
CA ILE A 71 -11.70 -9.10 8.15
C ILE A 71 -11.51 -9.94 6.91
N ILE A 72 -10.80 -9.40 5.92
CA ILE A 72 -10.52 -10.05 4.65
C ILE A 72 -9.07 -10.57 4.70
N PRO A 73 -8.83 -11.88 4.53
CA PRO A 73 -7.49 -12.46 4.57
C PRO A 73 -6.61 -11.96 3.42
N LEU A 74 -5.29 -12.09 3.59
CA LEU A 74 -4.29 -11.53 2.68
C LEU A 74 -4.52 -11.93 1.22
N GLU A 75 -4.79 -13.18 0.97
CA GLU A 75 -4.96 -13.74 -0.37
C GLU A 75 -6.16 -13.10 -1.10
N GLU A 76 -7.28 -12.93 -0.41
CA GLU A 76 -8.46 -12.27 -0.96
C GLU A 76 -8.23 -10.77 -1.16
N ARG A 77 -7.51 -10.10 -0.26
CA ARG A 77 -7.13 -8.69 -0.42
C ARG A 77 -6.23 -8.48 -1.65
N VAL A 78 -5.33 -9.42 -1.93
CA VAL A 78 -4.52 -9.43 -3.16
C VAL A 78 -5.41 -9.50 -4.38
N GLU A 79 -6.36 -10.44 -4.42
CA GLU A 79 -7.29 -10.64 -5.55
C GLU A 79 -8.13 -9.38 -5.79
N ILE A 80 -8.72 -8.82 -4.73
CA ILE A 80 -9.51 -7.59 -4.79
C ILE A 80 -8.67 -6.42 -5.34
N LEU A 81 -7.45 -6.23 -4.86
CA LEU A 81 -6.58 -5.16 -5.34
C LEU A 81 -6.21 -5.31 -6.81
N LEU A 82 -5.92 -6.52 -7.26
CA LEU A 82 -5.60 -6.79 -8.66
C LEU A 82 -6.78 -6.66 -9.62
N SER A 83 -8.00 -6.69 -9.11
CA SER A 83 -9.23 -6.40 -9.87
C SER A 83 -9.43 -4.91 -10.11
N ILE A 84 -8.69 -4.04 -9.41
CA ILE A 84 -8.75 -2.59 -9.57
C ILE A 84 -7.80 -2.16 -10.69
N SER A 85 -8.34 -1.51 -11.72
CA SER A 85 -7.58 -1.09 -12.91
C SER A 85 -6.41 -0.14 -12.64
N TYR A 86 -6.39 0.51 -11.47
CA TYR A 86 -5.31 1.41 -11.05
C TYR A 86 -4.08 0.67 -10.51
N VAL A 87 -4.18 -0.61 -10.14
CA VAL A 87 -3.10 -1.40 -9.53
C VAL A 87 -2.38 -2.21 -10.59
N ASP A 88 -1.06 -2.01 -10.69
CA ASP A 88 -0.23 -2.77 -11.62
C ASP A 88 0.40 -4.00 -10.95
N TYR A 89 0.93 -3.84 -9.74
CA TYR A 89 1.59 -4.90 -8.99
C TYR A 89 1.23 -4.86 -7.51
N VAL A 90 1.16 -6.04 -6.88
CA VAL A 90 0.98 -6.19 -5.44
C VAL A 90 2.18 -6.94 -4.86
N ILE A 91 2.76 -6.40 -3.80
CA ILE A 91 3.86 -6.98 -3.03
C ILE A 91 3.30 -7.34 -1.65
N PRO A 92 2.89 -8.61 -1.40
CA PRO A 92 2.47 -9.04 -0.07
C PRO A 92 3.65 -9.02 0.90
N LEU A 93 3.53 -8.31 2.01
CA LEU A 93 4.60 -8.08 2.98
C LEU A 93 4.70 -9.26 3.98
N LYS A 94 4.96 -10.47 3.45
CA LYS A 94 5.23 -11.63 4.29
C LYS A 94 6.66 -11.55 4.83
N GLY A 95 6.82 -11.62 6.16
CA GLY A 95 8.13 -11.59 6.81
C GLY A 95 8.72 -10.21 7.08
N ILE A 96 8.06 -9.13 6.71
CA ILE A 96 8.42 -7.77 7.12
C ILE A 96 8.00 -7.56 8.58
N LYS A 97 8.94 -7.23 9.46
CA LYS A 97 8.71 -7.20 10.92
C LYS A 97 8.90 -5.84 11.55
N ASN A 98 9.70 -4.98 10.93
CA ASN A 98 10.11 -3.70 11.53
C ASN A 98 10.41 -2.64 10.46
N ASN A 99 10.66 -1.41 10.89
CA ASN A 99 10.93 -0.28 10.02
C ASN A 99 12.18 -0.46 9.14
N ASN A 100 13.19 -1.19 9.60
CA ASN A 100 14.39 -1.44 8.80
C ASN A 100 14.09 -2.32 7.61
N ASP A 101 13.22 -3.33 7.76
CA ASP A 101 12.81 -4.19 6.66
C ASP A 101 12.06 -3.37 5.59
N TYR A 102 11.18 -2.44 6.00
CA TYR A 102 10.51 -1.51 5.07
C TYR A 102 11.51 -0.59 4.38
N ASN A 103 12.48 -0.04 5.10
CA ASN A 103 13.50 0.84 4.55
C ASN A 103 14.34 0.11 3.50
N GLU A 104 14.73 -1.13 3.79
CA GLU A 104 15.48 -1.97 2.86
C GLU A 104 14.66 -2.27 1.59
N LEU A 105 13.37 -2.61 1.73
CA LEU A 105 12.47 -2.85 0.60
C LEU A 105 12.36 -1.60 -0.27
N VAL A 106 12.09 -0.43 0.31
CA VAL A 106 11.97 0.84 -0.43
C VAL A 106 13.27 1.16 -1.14
N SER A 107 14.43 0.96 -0.48
CA SER A 107 15.77 1.17 -1.05
C SER A 107 16.07 0.25 -2.22
N LYS A 108 15.56 -0.99 -2.20
CA LYS A 108 15.71 -1.96 -3.31
C LYS A 108 14.82 -1.62 -4.51
N VAL A 109 13.55 -1.29 -4.25
CA VAL A 109 12.58 -0.94 -5.30
C VAL A 109 12.91 0.41 -5.93
N LYS A 110 13.47 1.36 -5.16
CA LYS A 110 13.81 2.73 -5.59
C LYS A 110 12.68 3.42 -6.33
N PRO A 111 11.52 3.64 -5.69
CA PRO A 111 10.41 4.33 -6.34
C PRO A 111 10.77 5.79 -6.67
N ASP A 112 10.11 6.35 -7.68
CA ASP A 112 10.19 7.78 -8.00
C ASP A 112 9.19 8.59 -7.16
N PHE A 113 8.10 7.92 -6.74
CA PHE A 113 7.06 8.50 -5.92
C PHE A 113 6.62 7.54 -4.81
N ILE A 114 6.33 8.08 -3.63
CA ILE A 114 5.65 7.37 -2.54
C ILE A 114 4.32 8.07 -2.27
N ALA A 115 3.21 7.34 -2.40
CA ALA A 115 1.88 7.86 -2.13
C ALA A 115 1.53 7.69 -0.64
N ILE A 116 1.04 8.77 -0.04
CA ILE A 116 0.59 8.83 1.34
C ILE A 116 -0.80 9.46 1.43
N THR A 117 -1.52 9.15 2.49
CA THR A 117 -2.73 9.88 2.88
C THR A 117 -2.36 10.83 4.01
N LYS A 118 -2.72 12.11 3.90
CA LYS A 118 -2.46 13.11 4.95
C LYS A 118 -3.02 12.65 6.29
N GLY A 119 -2.18 12.73 7.34
CA GLY A 119 -2.53 12.27 8.68
C GLY A 119 -2.51 10.74 8.84
N ASP A 120 -1.83 10.01 7.96
CA ASP A 120 -1.51 8.59 8.17
C ASP A 120 -0.52 8.45 9.33
N PHE A 121 -0.73 7.47 10.21
CA PHE A 121 0.18 7.22 11.35
C PHE A 121 1.62 6.93 10.92
N ALA A 122 1.85 6.44 9.70
CA ALA A 122 3.16 6.16 9.13
C ALA A 122 3.69 7.29 8.22
N GLU A 123 3.05 8.46 8.17
CA GLU A 123 3.41 9.59 7.31
C GLU A 123 4.88 9.97 7.46
N SER A 124 5.32 10.27 8.68
CA SER A 124 6.72 10.65 8.98
C SER A 124 7.75 9.59 8.57
N LEU A 125 7.41 8.30 8.70
CA LEU A 125 8.29 7.22 8.26
C LEU A 125 8.39 7.18 6.74
N LYS A 126 7.27 7.30 6.04
CA LYS A 126 7.21 7.29 4.57
C LYS A 126 7.93 8.50 3.97
N GLU A 127 7.85 9.67 4.61
CA GLU A 127 8.62 10.86 4.23
C GLU A 127 10.13 10.63 4.35
N LYS A 128 10.59 10.03 5.46
CA LYS A 128 12.00 9.66 5.64
C LYS A 128 12.45 8.64 4.58
N GLN A 129 11.62 7.64 4.29
CA GLN A 129 11.89 6.66 3.24
C GLN A 129 12.01 7.32 1.88
N ALA A 130 11.09 8.22 1.52
CA ALA A 130 11.14 8.97 0.28
C ALA A 130 12.43 9.79 0.16
N LYS A 131 12.80 10.54 1.20
CA LYS A 131 14.04 11.32 1.25
C LYS A 131 15.28 10.44 1.03
N ASN A 132 15.33 9.27 1.67
CA ASN A 132 16.48 8.37 1.59
C ASN A 132 16.72 7.81 0.18
N VAL A 133 15.68 7.67 -0.64
CA VAL A 133 15.79 7.14 -2.01
C VAL A 133 15.62 8.20 -3.09
N GLY A 134 15.45 9.48 -2.71
CA GLY A 134 15.21 10.58 -3.63
C GLY A 134 13.82 10.58 -4.28
N ALA A 135 12.85 9.88 -3.69
CA ALA A 135 11.48 9.85 -4.16
C ALA A 135 10.70 11.11 -3.77
N LYS A 136 9.70 11.47 -4.57
CA LYS A 136 8.74 12.53 -4.25
C LYS A 136 7.53 11.96 -3.53
N ILE A 137 6.95 12.72 -2.60
CA ILE A 137 5.70 12.37 -1.94
C ILE A 137 4.50 12.80 -2.81
N ILE A 138 3.54 11.88 -2.95
CA ILE A 138 2.19 12.19 -3.46
C ILE A 138 1.27 12.19 -2.26
N GLU A 139 0.86 13.36 -1.85
CA GLU A 139 -0.09 13.52 -0.75
C GLU A 139 -1.51 13.47 -1.28
N THR A 140 -2.34 12.57 -0.73
CA THR A 140 -3.76 12.48 -1.04
C THR A 140 -4.60 12.91 0.15
N ILE A 141 -5.74 13.54 -0.13
CA ILE A 141 -6.64 14.03 0.92
C ILE A 141 -7.38 12.83 1.55
N ARG A 142 -7.36 12.77 2.88
CA ARG A 142 -8.16 11.81 3.63
C ARG A 142 -9.64 12.16 3.52
N ILE A 143 -10.47 11.22 3.09
CA ILE A 143 -11.93 11.41 3.10
C ILE A 143 -12.40 11.25 4.54
N LYS A 144 -12.97 12.32 5.11
CA LYS A 144 -13.58 12.30 6.45
C LYS A 144 -14.65 11.19 6.50
N ASP A 145 -14.75 10.53 7.64
CA ASP A 145 -15.75 9.50 7.93
C ASP A 145 -15.73 8.24 7.07
N LYS A 146 -14.71 8.05 6.23
CA LYS A 146 -14.51 6.85 5.42
C LYS A 146 -13.22 6.16 5.82
N SER A 147 -13.31 5.21 6.77
CA SER A 147 -12.21 4.31 7.11
C SER A 147 -12.73 2.91 7.34
N SER A 148 -11.90 1.90 7.07
CA SER A 148 -12.27 0.50 7.34
C SER A 148 -12.57 0.24 8.82
N SER A 149 -11.93 0.97 9.73
CA SER A 149 -12.21 0.88 11.17
C SER A 149 -13.61 1.41 11.51
N LYS A 150 -13.99 2.56 10.93
CA LYS A 150 -15.33 3.14 11.14
C LYS A 150 -16.44 2.27 10.52
N LEU A 151 -16.20 1.69 9.34
CA LEU A 151 -17.13 0.73 8.75
C LEU A 151 -17.33 -0.49 9.66
N THR A 152 -16.27 -1.02 10.23
CA THR A 152 -16.35 -2.15 11.18
C THR A 152 -17.16 -1.79 12.42
N GLU A 153 -17.01 -0.57 12.94
CA GLU A 153 -17.78 -0.08 14.08
C GLU A 153 -19.27 0.03 13.75
N ILE A 154 -19.62 0.59 12.60
CA ILE A 154 -21.01 0.69 12.13
C ILE A 154 -21.63 -0.70 12.05
N PHE A 155 -20.98 -1.67 11.39
CA PHE A 155 -21.50 -3.03 11.30
C PHE A 155 -21.72 -3.69 12.66
N ARG A 156 -20.81 -3.50 13.62
CA ARG A 156 -21.01 -4.02 14.98
C ARG A 156 -22.25 -3.46 15.69
N ASN A 157 -22.59 -2.21 15.42
CA ASN A 157 -23.74 -1.56 16.01
C ASN A 157 -25.07 -2.01 15.38
N TYR A 158 -25.03 -2.44 14.11
CA TYR A 158 -26.20 -3.00 13.42
C TYR A 158 -26.48 -4.47 13.77
N LEU A 159 -25.49 -5.20 14.30
CA LEU A 159 -25.60 -6.63 14.64
C LEU A 159 -25.88 -6.87 16.13
N LYS A 160 -26.10 -5.81 16.92
CA LYS A 160 -26.58 -5.87 18.30
C LYS A 160 -28.07 -5.64 18.36
#